data_a84a0502fd107eedd7c3c0cd9a40f43a
#
_entry.id   a84a0502fd107eedd7c3c0cd9a40f43a
#
_cell.length_a   1.000
_cell.length_b   1.000
_cell.length_c   1.000
_cell.angle_alpha   90.00
_cell.angle_beta   90.00
_cell.angle_gamma   90.00
#
_symmetry.space_group_name_H-M   'P 1'
#
loop_
_entity.id
_entity.type
_entity.pdbx_description
1 polymer ?
#
loop_
_entity_poly.entity_id
_entity_poly.type
_entity_poly.pdbx_seq_one_letter_code
_entity_poly.pdbx_strand_id
1 'polypeptide(L)'
;RKQGHGYTGFACYAAPEVTLEEDLLRRDLTINAIAEGADGQLHDPYGGQADLAARLLRHVSPAFSEDPLRVLRAARFAARFHSLGFRVAEETLALMRQIAASGELAHLTPERVWKELEKVLSGDNPQIFFQVLRDCGALAELFPELDTLFGIPARPQWHPEVDTGIHVLMAIEQAALLSDELPVRFATVCHDFGKGLTPANILPSHHGHGERGLPLIREFCNRFRVPNECRDLALLVSEFHSLIHIATELRTSTLLRLFDKIDAWRRPHRLAQLLDCCRADFRGRLGFAGREYPEPEYVAEAFAAASAVSIQPILAAGYQGEAIRQKLGRERQLAIRAVRERWLDR
;
A
#
# COMPACT_ATOMS: atom_id res chain seq x y z
N ARG A 1 -30.15 0.56 -16.86
CA ARG A 1 -30.38 1.88 -16.26
C ARG A 1 -30.32 1.76 -14.75
N LYS A 2 -29.74 2.75 -14.08
CA LYS A 2 -29.67 2.82 -12.60
C LYS A 2 -31.07 3.15 -12.05
N GLN A 3 -31.59 2.31 -11.16
CA GLN A 3 -32.90 2.48 -10.51
C GLN A 3 -32.81 2.68 -8.99
N GLY A 4 -31.58 2.81 -8.43
CA GLY A 4 -31.31 2.98 -6.99
C GLY A 4 -29.85 3.27 -6.69
N HIS A 5 -29.50 3.38 -5.40
CA HIS A 5 -28.11 3.57 -4.96
C HIS A 5 -27.29 2.28 -5.04
N GLY A 6 -25.99 2.41 -5.37
CA GLY A 6 -25.05 1.32 -5.45
C GLY A 6 -25.22 0.38 -6.65
N TYR A 7 -24.50 -0.74 -6.63
CA TYR A 7 -24.44 -1.72 -7.73
C TYR A 7 -25.74 -2.56 -7.88
N THR A 8 -26.47 -2.79 -6.80
CA THR A 8 -27.74 -3.55 -6.82
C THR A 8 -28.88 -2.82 -7.55
N GLY A 9 -28.68 -1.53 -7.86
CA GLY A 9 -29.62 -0.72 -8.64
C GLY A 9 -29.50 -0.86 -10.16
N PHE A 10 -28.61 -1.72 -10.68
CA PHE A 10 -28.46 -1.93 -12.13
C PHE A 10 -29.41 -3.01 -12.65
N ALA A 11 -30.27 -2.61 -13.59
CA ALA A 11 -30.94 -3.57 -14.46
C ALA A 11 -30.07 -3.79 -15.71
N CYS A 12 -29.47 -4.97 -15.84
CA CYS A 12 -28.78 -5.37 -17.07
C CYS A 12 -29.84 -5.77 -18.11
N TYR A 13 -29.87 -5.02 -19.20
CA TYR A 13 -30.69 -5.36 -20.37
C TYR A 13 -29.75 -5.80 -21.48
N ALA A 14 -29.79 -7.09 -21.79
CA ALA A 14 -29.10 -7.65 -22.94
C ALA A 14 -30.18 -8.16 -23.91
N ALA A 15 -30.34 -7.46 -25.02
CA ALA A 15 -31.32 -7.78 -26.05
C ALA A 15 -30.66 -7.67 -27.43
N PRO A 16 -31.14 -8.42 -28.43
CA PRO A 16 -30.60 -8.35 -29.80
C PRO A 16 -30.68 -6.96 -30.45
N GLU A 17 -31.51 -6.09 -29.90
CA GLU A 17 -31.73 -4.73 -30.39
C GLU A 17 -30.68 -3.72 -29.88
N VAL A 18 -29.85 -4.09 -28.89
CA VAL A 18 -28.78 -3.20 -28.40
C VAL A 18 -27.71 -3.09 -29.46
N THR A 19 -27.51 -1.88 -29.98
CA THR A 19 -26.48 -1.61 -30.98
C THR A 19 -25.08 -1.60 -30.37
N LEU A 20 -24.06 -1.84 -31.21
CA LEU A 20 -22.66 -1.72 -30.79
C LEU A 20 -22.35 -0.33 -30.21
N GLU A 21 -22.87 0.72 -30.83
CA GLU A 21 -22.66 2.10 -30.35
C GLU A 21 -23.25 2.33 -28.98
N GLU A 22 -24.46 1.78 -28.71
CA GLU A 22 -25.09 1.86 -27.38
C GLU A 22 -24.29 1.11 -26.31
N ASP A 23 -23.68 -0.04 -26.63
CA ASP A 23 -22.79 -0.74 -25.69
C ASP A 23 -21.53 0.07 -25.45
N LEU A 24 -20.89 0.58 -26.50
CA LEU A 24 -19.68 1.41 -26.39
C LEU A 24 -19.93 2.72 -25.64
N LEU A 25 -21.11 3.33 -25.79
CA LEU A 25 -21.51 4.56 -25.10
C LEU A 25 -21.47 4.40 -23.56
N ARG A 26 -21.72 3.21 -23.06
CA ARG A 26 -21.79 2.90 -21.62
C ARG A 26 -20.48 2.45 -21.04
N ARG A 27 -19.41 2.39 -21.83
CA ARG A 27 -18.06 2.08 -21.35
C ARG A 27 -17.52 3.19 -20.43
N ASP A 28 -16.48 2.87 -19.67
CA ASP A 28 -15.85 3.82 -18.77
C ASP A 28 -15.04 4.91 -19.50
N LEU A 29 -14.09 4.50 -20.34
CA LEU A 29 -13.16 5.38 -21.03
C LEU A 29 -13.24 5.21 -22.55
N THR A 30 -13.01 6.29 -23.31
CA THR A 30 -12.99 6.28 -24.77
C THR A 30 -12.03 5.26 -25.34
N ILE A 31 -10.85 5.11 -24.72
CA ILE A 31 -9.83 4.12 -25.11
C ILE A 31 -10.29 2.66 -24.93
N ASN A 32 -11.31 2.43 -24.10
CA ASN A 32 -11.96 1.14 -23.88
C ASN A 32 -13.27 0.99 -24.69
N ALA A 33 -13.62 2.00 -25.48
CA ALA A 33 -14.83 2.05 -26.29
C ALA A 33 -14.53 1.96 -27.81
N ILE A 34 -13.46 1.30 -28.14
CA ILE A 34 -13.06 0.92 -29.51
C ILE A 34 -13.38 -0.56 -29.68
N ALA A 35 -14.03 -0.92 -30.75
CA ALA A 35 -14.31 -2.31 -31.12
C ALA A 35 -13.71 -2.65 -32.48
N GLU A 36 -13.30 -3.90 -32.66
CA GLU A 36 -12.83 -4.43 -33.93
C GLU A 36 -13.90 -5.36 -34.53
N GLY A 37 -14.32 -5.08 -35.76
CA GLY A 37 -15.24 -5.91 -36.52
C GLY A 37 -14.58 -7.19 -37.01
N ALA A 38 -15.40 -8.16 -37.46
CA ALA A 38 -14.91 -9.41 -38.06
C ALA A 38 -14.07 -9.20 -39.32
N ASP A 39 -14.22 -8.06 -39.98
CA ASP A 39 -13.46 -7.61 -41.16
C ASP A 39 -12.16 -6.88 -40.81
N GLY A 40 -11.82 -6.76 -39.50
CA GLY A 40 -10.67 -6.03 -38.98
C GLY A 40 -10.83 -4.51 -38.98
N GLN A 41 -12.03 -3.97 -39.31
CA GLN A 41 -12.26 -2.53 -39.22
C GLN A 41 -12.50 -2.12 -37.76
N LEU A 42 -11.89 -0.98 -37.37
CA LEU A 42 -12.09 -0.41 -36.02
C LEU A 42 -13.34 0.49 -36.01
N HIS A 43 -14.24 0.18 -35.11
CA HIS A 43 -15.39 1.00 -34.78
C HIS A 43 -15.05 1.87 -33.56
N ASP A 44 -14.90 3.17 -33.78
CA ASP A 44 -14.48 4.14 -32.76
C ASP A 44 -15.41 5.38 -32.78
N PRO A 45 -16.67 5.23 -32.39
CA PRO A 45 -17.65 6.32 -32.48
C PRO A 45 -17.38 7.45 -31.47
N TYR A 46 -16.52 7.22 -30.47
CA TYR A 46 -16.27 8.14 -29.36
C TYR A 46 -14.84 8.70 -29.33
N GLY A 47 -14.04 8.48 -30.37
CA GLY A 47 -12.73 9.08 -30.54
C GLY A 47 -11.63 8.49 -29.66
N GLY A 48 -11.76 7.22 -29.29
CA GLY A 48 -10.78 6.54 -28.44
C GLY A 48 -9.37 6.49 -29.06
N GLN A 49 -9.24 6.35 -30.37
CA GLN A 49 -7.96 6.39 -31.07
C GLN A 49 -7.27 7.76 -30.96
N ALA A 50 -8.04 8.85 -31.04
CA ALA A 50 -7.53 10.21 -30.85
C ALA A 50 -7.04 10.41 -29.40
N ASP A 51 -7.79 9.93 -28.42
CA ASP A 51 -7.40 10.00 -26.99
C ASP A 51 -6.19 9.10 -26.70
N LEU A 52 -6.06 7.94 -27.35
CA LEU A 52 -4.83 7.11 -27.29
C LEU A 52 -3.62 7.88 -27.79
N ALA A 53 -3.73 8.53 -28.96
CA ALA A 53 -2.66 9.34 -29.53
C ALA A 53 -2.30 10.55 -28.63
N ALA A 54 -3.30 11.18 -28.03
CA ALA A 54 -3.14 12.29 -27.09
C ALA A 54 -2.74 11.87 -25.67
N ARG A 55 -2.73 10.54 -25.37
CA ARG A 55 -2.46 9.96 -24.05
C ARG A 55 -3.42 10.48 -22.97
N LEU A 56 -4.72 10.52 -23.32
CA LEU A 56 -5.79 10.97 -22.44
C LEU A 56 -6.68 9.83 -21.99
N LEU A 57 -7.03 9.85 -20.73
CA LEU A 57 -8.06 9.01 -20.13
C LEU A 57 -9.34 9.83 -19.99
N ARG A 58 -10.21 9.72 -20.99
CA ARG A 58 -11.44 10.49 -21.10
C ARG A 58 -12.64 9.57 -20.92
N HIS A 59 -13.64 9.97 -20.15
CA HIS A 59 -14.92 9.27 -20.05
C HIS A 59 -15.70 9.34 -21.36
N VAL A 60 -16.42 8.26 -21.69
CA VAL A 60 -17.17 8.18 -22.96
C VAL A 60 -18.39 9.11 -22.96
N SER A 61 -19.12 9.13 -21.87
CA SER A 61 -20.41 9.84 -21.76
C SER A 61 -20.79 10.11 -20.31
N PRO A 62 -21.87 10.91 -20.05
CA PRO A 62 -22.40 11.08 -18.70
C PRO A 62 -22.80 9.78 -17.99
N ALA A 63 -23.00 8.68 -18.74
CA ALA A 63 -23.21 7.35 -18.17
C ALA A 63 -22.05 6.87 -17.29
N PHE A 64 -20.89 7.52 -17.37
CA PHE A 64 -19.75 7.29 -16.46
C PHE A 64 -20.17 7.39 -14.98
N SER A 65 -21.04 8.33 -14.64
CA SER A 65 -21.55 8.53 -13.27
C SER A 65 -22.53 7.45 -12.80
N GLU A 66 -23.02 6.58 -13.68
CA GLU A 66 -23.95 5.51 -13.28
C GLU A 66 -23.27 4.47 -12.37
N ASP A 67 -21.96 4.24 -12.51
CA ASP A 67 -21.18 3.33 -11.65
C ASP A 67 -20.01 4.08 -10.99
N PRO A 68 -20.14 4.43 -9.70
CA PRO A 68 -19.07 5.15 -8.99
C PRO A 68 -17.72 4.43 -8.97
N LEU A 69 -17.67 3.09 -9.17
CA LEU A 69 -16.41 2.36 -9.29
C LEU A 69 -15.54 2.85 -10.46
N ARG A 70 -16.13 3.49 -11.44
CA ARG A 70 -15.41 4.05 -12.60
C ARG A 70 -14.39 5.11 -12.20
N VAL A 71 -14.60 5.80 -11.05
CA VAL A 71 -13.61 6.70 -10.44
C VAL A 71 -12.34 5.93 -10.11
N LEU A 72 -12.45 4.79 -9.42
CA LEU A 72 -11.31 3.95 -9.07
C LEU A 72 -10.68 3.34 -10.32
N ARG A 73 -11.49 2.93 -11.29
CA ARG A 73 -11.01 2.37 -12.55
C ARG A 73 -10.21 3.39 -13.37
N ALA A 74 -10.67 4.64 -13.48
CA ALA A 74 -9.95 5.72 -14.16
C ALA A 74 -8.61 6.01 -13.46
N ALA A 75 -8.60 6.11 -12.13
CA ALA A 75 -7.38 6.26 -11.35
C ALA A 75 -6.41 5.08 -11.53
N ARG A 76 -6.92 3.84 -11.60
CA ARG A 76 -6.11 2.64 -11.88
C ARG A 76 -5.51 2.66 -13.29
N PHE A 77 -6.27 3.08 -14.29
CA PHE A 77 -5.72 3.22 -15.65
C PHE A 77 -4.66 4.32 -15.72
N ALA A 78 -4.83 5.42 -14.97
CA ALA A 78 -3.80 6.45 -14.84
C ALA A 78 -2.51 5.88 -14.24
N ALA A 79 -2.59 5.08 -13.19
CA ALA A 79 -1.46 4.39 -12.60
C ALA A 79 -0.80 3.42 -13.60
N ARG A 80 -1.61 2.58 -14.25
CA ARG A 80 -1.13 1.57 -15.21
C ARG A 80 -0.40 2.18 -16.41
N PHE A 81 -0.87 3.29 -16.92
CA PHE A 81 -0.34 3.91 -18.14
C PHE A 81 0.52 5.15 -17.85
N HIS A 82 0.87 5.39 -16.57
CA HIS A 82 1.67 6.54 -16.18
C HIS A 82 2.99 6.63 -16.93
N SER A 83 3.74 5.53 -17.00
CA SER A 83 5.04 5.46 -17.71
C SER A 83 4.93 5.75 -19.21
N LEU A 84 3.74 5.61 -19.79
CA LEU A 84 3.45 5.96 -21.18
C LEU A 84 3.02 7.43 -21.34
N GLY A 85 2.94 8.19 -20.24
CA GLY A 85 2.57 9.59 -20.22
C GLY A 85 1.07 9.87 -20.27
N PHE A 86 0.22 8.88 -19.99
CA PHE A 86 -1.23 9.08 -19.90
C PHE A 86 -1.61 9.90 -18.67
N ARG A 87 -2.62 10.74 -18.85
CA ARG A 87 -3.23 11.54 -17.79
C ARG A 87 -4.76 11.55 -17.92
N VAL A 88 -5.45 11.74 -16.80
CA VAL A 88 -6.90 11.91 -16.79
C VAL A 88 -7.25 13.25 -17.45
N ALA A 89 -8.20 13.24 -18.38
CA ALA A 89 -8.69 14.46 -19.03
C ALA A 89 -9.37 15.36 -17.99
N GLU A 90 -9.23 16.68 -18.13
CA GLU A 90 -9.72 17.64 -17.12
C GLU A 90 -11.23 17.55 -16.90
N GLU A 91 -12.01 17.39 -17.96
CA GLU A 91 -13.46 17.19 -17.86
C GLU A 91 -13.83 15.86 -17.18
N THR A 92 -12.99 14.83 -17.31
CA THR A 92 -13.18 13.54 -16.61
C THR A 92 -12.85 13.71 -15.12
N LEU A 93 -11.76 14.40 -14.81
CA LEU A 93 -11.41 14.73 -13.43
C LEU A 93 -12.49 15.57 -12.74
N ALA A 94 -13.08 16.54 -13.47
CA ALA A 94 -14.19 17.34 -12.98
C ALA A 94 -15.45 16.48 -12.70
N LEU A 95 -15.76 15.50 -13.56
CA LEU A 95 -16.85 14.57 -13.34
C LEU A 95 -16.57 13.64 -12.15
N MET A 96 -15.32 13.16 -12.00
CA MET A 96 -14.90 12.36 -10.84
C MET A 96 -15.05 13.15 -9.53
N ARG A 97 -14.74 14.45 -9.51
CA ARG A 97 -14.99 15.35 -8.36
C ARG A 97 -16.46 15.43 -7.99
N GLN A 98 -17.36 15.53 -8.99
CA GLN A 98 -18.80 15.54 -8.75
C GLN A 98 -19.29 14.22 -8.15
N ILE A 99 -18.79 13.08 -8.64
CA ILE A 99 -19.13 11.76 -8.10
C ILE A 99 -18.63 11.62 -6.66
N ALA A 100 -17.39 12.02 -6.37
CA ALA A 100 -16.86 12.00 -5.02
C ALA A 100 -17.72 12.88 -4.07
N ALA A 101 -18.03 14.10 -4.49
CA ALA A 101 -18.85 15.01 -3.67
C ALA A 101 -20.32 14.56 -3.47
N SER A 102 -20.82 13.63 -4.29
CA SER A 102 -22.20 13.13 -4.18
C SER A 102 -22.40 12.09 -3.06
N GLY A 103 -21.33 11.55 -2.46
CA GLY A 103 -21.40 10.47 -1.47
C GLY A 103 -21.66 9.07 -2.07
N GLU A 104 -21.74 8.93 -3.40
CA GLU A 104 -21.99 7.64 -4.06
C GLU A 104 -20.87 6.62 -3.86
N LEU A 105 -19.64 7.06 -3.60
CA LEU A 105 -18.50 6.17 -3.35
C LEU A 105 -18.68 5.34 -2.07
N ALA A 106 -19.39 5.87 -1.07
CA ALA A 106 -19.67 5.15 0.18
C ALA A 106 -20.56 3.92 -0.03
N HIS A 107 -21.27 3.84 -1.16
CA HIS A 107 -22.14 2.72 -1.52
C HIS A 107 -21.45 1.61 -2.34
N LEU A 108 -20.15 1.75 -2.60
CA LEU A 108 -19.38 0.71 -3.27
C LEU A 108 -19.24 -0.54 -2.39
N THR A 109 -19.40 -1.72 -2.99
CA THR A 109 -19.19 -2.96 -2.24
C THR A 109 -17.70 -3.14 -1.92
N PRO A 110 -17.37 -3.55 -0.68
CA PRO A 110 -16.00 -3.69 -0.23
C PRO A 110 -15.10 -4.49 -1.18
N GLU A 111 -15.63 -5.59 -1.71
CA GLU A 111 -14.89 -6.49 -2.59
C GLU A 111 -14.54 -5.85 -3.94
N ARG A 112 -15.39 -4.96 -4.44
CA ARG A 112 -15.10 -4.22 -5.69
C ARG A 112 -14.00 -3.19 -5.47
N VAL A 113 -14.02 -2.48 -4.32
CA VAL A 113 -12.97 -1.54 -3.95
C VAL A 113 -11.64 -2.28 -3.78
N TRP A 114 -11.64 -3.38 -3.02
CA TRP A 114 -10.44 -4.19 -2.82
C TRP A 114 -9.86 -4.70 -4.14
N LYS A 115 -10.68 -5.23 -5.04
CA LYS A 115 -10.21 -5.72 -6.35
C LYS A 115 -9.53 -4.65 -7.20
N GLU A 116 -9.99 -3.40 -7.17
CA GLU A 116 -9.29 -2.33 -7.86
C GLU A 116 -7.99 -1.96 -7.15
N LEU A 117 -7.98 -1.89 -5.81
CA LEU A 117 -6.78 -1.63 -5.03
C LEU A 117 -5.73 -2.72 -5.20
N GLU A 118 -6.11 -4.00 -5.17
CA GLU A 118 -5.24 -5.15 -5.41
C GLU A 118 -4.53 -5.05 -6.77
N LYS A 119 -5.29 -4.76 -7.84
CA LYS A 119 -4.73 -4.57 -9.19
C LYS A 119 -3.77 -3.39 -9.27
N VAL A 120 -4.06 -2.30 -8.55
CA VAL A 120 -3.19 -1.14 -8.48
C VAL A 120 -1.88 -1.48 -7.78
N LEU A 121 -1.97 -2.09 -6.61
CA LEU A 121 -0.80 -2.46 -5.82
C LEU A 121 0.07 -3.51 -6.51
N SER A 122 -0.51 -4.31 -7.42
CA SER A 122 0.24 -5.26 -8.24
C SER A 122 0.87 -4.63 -9.50
N GLY A 123 0.67 -3.33 -9.73
CA GLY A 123 1.23 -2.59 -10.88
C GLY A 123 2.51 -1.82 -10.55
N ASP A 124 3.02 -1.09 -11.55
CA ASP A 124 4.32 -0.42 -11.48
C ASP A 124 4.29 0.96 -10.81
N ASN A 125 3.16 1.67 -10.85
CA ASN A 125 3.04 3.04 -10.37
C ASN A 125 1.83 3.22 -9.43
N PRO A 126 1.72 2.44 -8.35
CA PRO A 126 0.53 2.48 -7.48
C PRO A 126 0.30 3.83 -6.80
N GLN A 127 1.34 4.64 -6.57
CA GLN A 127 1.24 5.99 -6.00
C GLN A 127 0.35 6.92 -6.83
N ILE A 128 0.33 6.77 -8.15
CA ILE A 128 -0.47 7.60 -9.07
C ILE A 128 -1.97 7.40 -8.84
N PHE A 129 -2.40 6.18 -8.50
CA PHE A 129 -3.79 5.91 -8.15
C PHE A 129 -4.26 6.78 -6.99
N PHE A 130 -3.50 6.80 -5.91
CA PHE A 130 -3.84 7.59 -4.73
C PHE A 130 -3.76 9.08 -5.01
N GLN A 131 -2.80 9.52 -5.84
CA GLN A 131 -2.71 10.92 -6.27
C GLN A 131 -3.96 11.34 -7.04
N VAL A 132 -4.41 10.55 -8.03
CA VAL A 132 -5.63 10.85 -8.81
C VAL A 132 -6.88 10.85 -7.93
N LEU A 133 -6.99 9.90 -6.99
CA LEU A 133 -8.11 9.90 -6.05
C LEU A 133 -8.09 11.14 -5.15
N ARG A 134 -6.92 11.62 -4.76
CA ARG A 134 -6.78 12.86 -4.00
C ARG A 134 -7.19 14.08 -4.83
N ASP A 135 -6.75 14.18 -6.07
CA ASP A 135 -7.03 15.28 -6.99
C ASP A 135 -8.54 15.45 -7.26
N CYS A 136 -9.30 14.35 -7.18
CA CYS A 136 -10.76 14.37 -7.33
C CYS A 136 -11.54 14.31 -6.00
N GLY A 137 -10.88 14.31 -4.84
CA GLY A 137 -11.52 14.24 -3.53
C GLY A 137 -12.00 12.85 -3.10
N ALA A 138 -11.86 11.84 -3.96
CA ALA A 138 -12.29 10.48 -3.64
C ALA A 138 -11.42 9.81 -2.57
N LEU A 139 -10.17 10.27 -2.38
CA LEU A 139 -9.27 9.72 -1.36
C LEU A 139 -9.85 9.93 0.04
N ALA A 140 -10.34 11.13 0.34
CA ALA A 140 -10.92 11.47 1.64
C ALA A 140 -12.15 10.61 1.98
N GLU A 141 -12.95 10.26 0.97
CA GLU A 141 -14.16 9.46 1.17
C GLU A 141 -13.88 7.96 1.32
N LEU A 142 -12.96 7.42 0.52
CA LEU A 142 -12.66 5.99 0.50
C LEU A 142 -11.58 5.58 1.50
N PHE A 143 -10.51 6.37 1.59
CA PHE A 143 -9.30 6.07 2.34
C PHE A 143 -8.90 7.24 3.25
N PRO A 144 -9.80 7.67 4.18
CA PRO A 144 -9.54 8.83 5.05
C PRO A 144 -8.27 8.67 5.89
N GLU A 145 -7.88 7.43 6.23
CA GLU A 145 -6.66 7.14 6.97
C GLU A 145 -5.40 7.60 6.22
N LEU A 146 -5.41 7.51 4.89
CA LEU A 146 -4.33 7.99 4.04
C LEU A 146 -4.46 9.49 3.76
N ASP A 147 -5.67 9.96 3.48
CA ASP A 147 -5.93 11.37 3.15
C ASP A 147 -5.54 12.32 4.29
N THR A 148 -5.80 11.93 5.54
CA THR A 148 -5.45 12.74 6.72
C THR A 148 -3.95 12.91 6.94
N LEU A 149 -3.10 12.15 6.27
CA LEU A 149 -1.64 12.30 6.37
C LEU A 149 -1.12 13.52 5.61
N PHE A 150 -1.85 13.99 4.61
CA PHE A 150 -1.45 15.19 3.86
C PHE A 150 -1.61 16.44 4.73
N GLY A 151 -0.58 17.28 4.72
CA GLY A 151 -0.50 18.45 5.59
C GLY A 151 -0.02 18.15 7.02
N ILE A 152 0.19 16.89 7.40
CA ILE A 152 0.79 16.54 8.68
C ILE A 152 2.31 16.67 8.58
N PRO A 153 2.95 17.59 9.37
CA PRO A 153 4.37 17.84 9.25
C PRO A 153 5.19 16.71 9.90
N ALA A 154 6.24 16.25 9.22
CA ALA A 154 7.29 15.40 9.75
C ALA A 154 8.58 16.22 10.01
N ARG A 155 9.52 15.64 10.79
CA ARG A 155 10.80 16.30 11.09
C ARG A 155 11.67 16.37 9.85
N PRO A 156 12.12 17.57 9.39
CA PRO A 156 12.91 17.75 8.15
C PRO A 156 14.24 16.97 8.15
N GLN A 157 14.83 16.70 9.32
CA GLN A 157 16.08 15.95 9.40
C GLN A 157 15.95 14.51 8.89
N TRP A 158 14.75 13.93 9.05
CA TRP A 158 14.45 12.54 8.68
C TRP A 158 13.53 12.45 7.46
N HIS A 159 12.73 13.49 7.23
CA HIS A 159 11.77 13.60 6.14
C HIS A 159 11.90 14.97 5.47
N PRO A 160 12.86 15.14 4.53
CA PRO A 160 13.08 16.43 3.85
C PRO A 160 11.85 16.93 3.07
N GLU A 161 10.96 16.02 2.67
CA GLU A 161 9.66 16.31 2.05
C GLU A 161 8.67 16.98 3.01
N VAL A 162 8.89 16.88 4.31
CA VAL A 162 8.12 17.43 5.45
C VAL A 162 6.68 16.90 5.56
N ASP A 163 5.95 16.76 4.44
CA ASP A 163 4.56 16.30 4.41
C ASP A 163 4.48 14.77 4.48
N THR A 164 3.77 14.24 5.48
CA THR A 164 3.66 12.79 5.70
C THR A 164 2.89 12.08 4.58
N GLY A 165 1.87 12.72 4.00
CA GLY A 165 1.12 12.14 2.88
C GLY A 165 1.98 12.02 1.61
N ILE A 166 2.80 13.05 1.32
CA ILE A 166 3.77 13.01 0.22
C ILE A 166 4.79 11.88 0.47
N HIS A 167 5.31 11.79 1.70
CA HIS A 167 6.22 10.71 2.08
C HIS A 167 5.63 9.32 1.78
N VAL A 168 4.39 9.07 2.21
CA VAL A 168 3.75 7.76 1.98
C VAL A 168 3.61 7.45 0.49
N LEU A 169 3.27 8.43 -0.36
CA LEU A 169 3.24 8.21 -1.81
C LEU A 169 4.61 7.81 -2.36
N MET A 170 5.68 8.47 -1.92
CA MET A 170 7.05 8.14 -2.31
C MET A 170 7.47 6.75 -1.79
N ALA A 171 7.06 6.38 -0.58
CA ALA A 171 7.31 5.04 -0.04
C ALA A 171 6.56 3.94 -0.84
N ILE A 172 5.30 4.19 -1.24
CA ILE A 172 4.52 3.28 -2.08
C ILE A 172 5.20 3.06 -3.44
N GLU A 173 5.73 4.11 -4.07
CA GLU A 173 6.51 4.01 -5.30
C GLU A 173 7.75 3.12 -5.10
N GLN A 174 8.50 3.33 -4.02
CA GLN A 174 9.67 2.52 -3.70
C GLN A 174 9.31 1.06 -3.41
N ALA A 175 8.19 0.79 -2.74
CA ALA A 175 7.71 -0.56 -2.50
C ALA A 175 7.42 -1.31 -3.81
N ALA A 176 6.86 -0.62 -4.82
CA ALA A 176 6.63 -1.20 -6.14
C ALA A 176 7.92 -1.55 -6.89
N LEU A 177 8.99 -0.78 -6.66
CA LEU A 177 10.31 -1.04 -7.25
C LEU A 177 11.08 -2.17 -6.53
N LEU A 178 10.78 -2.41 -5.25
CA LEU A 178 11.54 -3.32 -4.39
C LEU A 178 10.95 -4.73 -4.30
N SER A 179 9.63 -4.86 -4.42
CA SER A 179 8.95 -6.13 -4.16
C SER A 179 7.69 -6.28 -5.01
N ASP A 180 7.45 -7.47 -5.53
CA ASP A 180 6.21 -7.84 -6.21
C ASP A 180 5.15 -8.40 -5.24
N GLU A 181 5.49 -8.53 -3.97
CA GLU A 181 4.61 -9.09 -2.96
C GLU A 181 3.52 -8.10 -2.56
N LEU A 182 2.26 -8.45 -2.83
CA LEU A 182 1.09 -7.64 -2.46
C LEU A 182 1.06 -7.27 -0.97
N PRO A 183 1.36 -8.18 -0.01
CA PRO A 183 1.41 -7.83 1.40
C PRO A 183 2.41 -6.72 1.73
N VAL A 184 3.61 -6.72 1.11
CA VAL A 184 4.64 -5.69 1.30
C VAL A 184 4.14 -4.34 0.81
N ARG A 185 3.59 -4.29 -0.40
CA ARG A 185 3.07 -3.06 -1.01
C ARG A 185 1.90 -2.49 -0.22
N PHE A 186 0.97 -3.35 0.22
CA PHE A 186 -0.17 -2.95 1.06
C PHE A 186 0.28 -2.46 2.45
N ALA A 187 1.20 -3.17 3.09
CA ALA A 187 1.72 -2.77 4.40
C ALA A 187 2.42 -1.40 4.34
N THR A 188 3.13 -1.11 3.24
CA THR A 188 3.75 0.20 3.01
C THR A 188 2.71 1.32 2.87
N VAL A 189 1.53 1.06 2.28
CA VAL A 189 0.42 2.05 2.29
C VAL A 189 0.01 2.41 3.71
N CYS A 190 -0.02 1.43 4.62
CA CYS A 190 -0.60 1.57 5.94
C CYS A 190 0.38 2.00 7.05
N HIS A 191 1.70 1.92 6.81
CA HIS A 191 2.72 1.97 7.87
C HIS A 191 2.63 3.21 8.77
N ASP A 192 2.23 4.33 8.20
CA ASP A 192 2.20 5.63 8.84
C ASP A 192 0.80 6.15 9.20
N PHE A 193 -0.27 5.37 9.05
CA PHE A 193 -1.65 5.82 9.34
C PHE A 193 -1.79 6.49 10.71
N GLY A 194 -1.08 5.99 11.72
CA GLY A 194 -1.12 6.55 13.07
C GLY A 194 -0.53 7.96 13.21
N LYS A 195 0.23 8.46 12.23
CA LYS A 195 0.73 9.83 12.22
C LYS A 195 -0.41 10.85 12.09
N GLY A 196 -1.49 10.50 11.37
CA GLY A 196 -2.69 11.33 11.26
C GLY A 196 -3.40 11.59 12.60
N LEU A 197 -3.19 10.74 13.61
CA LEU A 197 -3.73 10.88 14.95
C LEU A 197 -2.76 11.54 15.94
N THR A 198 -1.66 12.12 15.47
CA THR A 198 -0.67 12.76 16.34
C THR A 198 -1.25 14.06 16.93
N PRO A 199 -1.28 14.20 18.27
CA PRO A 199 -1.73 15.43 18.90
C PRO A 199 -0.92 16.65 18.45
N ALA A 200 -1.60 17.76 18.18
CA ALA A 200 -0.98 18.96 17.64
C ALA A 200 0.17 19.52 18.49
N ASN A 201 0.09 19.36 19.82
CA ASN A 201 1.10 19.85 20.76
C ASN A 201 2.41 19.07 20.76
N ILE A 202 2.49 17.91 20.10
CA ILE A 202 3.73 17.11 19.97
C ILE A 202 4.30 17.09 18.57
N LEU A 203 3.59 17.67 17.59
CA LEU A 203 4.10 17.82 16.22
C LEU A 203 5.41 18.63 16.20
N PRO A 204 6.32 18.33 15.30
CA PRO A 204 6.32 17.29 14.26
C PRO A 204 6.85 15.92 14.74
N SER A 205 6.76 15.64 16.01
CA SER A 205 7.15 14.36 16.61
C SER A 205 5.98 13.39 16.61
N HIS A 206 6.19 12.18 16.10
CA HIS A 206 5.13 11.19 15.97
C HIS A 206 5.31 10.00 16.93
N HIS A 207 5.83 10.24 18.14
CA HIS A 207 6.03 9.15 19.11
C HIS A 207 4.77 8.31 19.30
N GLY A 208 4.92 6.98 19.21
CA GLY A 208 3.82 6.03 19.38
C GLY A 208 2.85 5.96 18.19
N HIS A 209 3.19 6.52 17.02
CA HIS A 209 2.32 6.46 15.84
C HIS A 209 2.08 5.01 15.37
N GLY A 210 3.07 4.13 15.51
CA GLY A 210 2.92 2.73 15.14
C GLY A 210 1.76 2.06 15.88
N GLU A 211 1.69 2.21 17.19
CA GLU A 211 0.59 1.66 18.01
C GLU A 211 -0.75 2.34 17.70
N ARG A 212 -0.75 3.68 17.50
CA ARG A 212 -1.96 4.42 17.10
C ARG A 212 -2.49 4.01 15.74
N GLY A 213 -1.64 3.53 14.83
CA GLY A 213 -2.04 3.03 13.52
C GLY A 213 -2.80 1.71 13.55
N LEU A 214 -2.58 0.86 14.57
CA LEU A 214 -3.15 -0.49 14.61
C LEU A 214 -4.68 -0.55 14.52
N PRO A 215 -5.45 0.26 15.29
CA PRO A 215 -6.90 0.30 15.15
C PRO A 215 -7.34 0.73 13.74
N LEU A 216 -6.70 1.75 13.16
CA LEU A 216 -7.00 2.26 11.83
C LEU A 216 -6.80 1.19 10.74
N ILE A 217 -5.69 0.44 10.84
CA ILE A 217 -5.40 -0.67 9.91
C ILE A 217 -6.44 -1.77 10.03
N ARG A 218 -6.85 -2.15 11.26
CA ARG A 218 -7.89 -3.17 11.46
C ARG A 218 -9.23 -2.71 10.87
N GLU A 219 -9.60 -1.46 11.11
CA GLU A 219 -10.85 -0.89 10.58
C GLU A 219 -10.82 -0.85 9.04
N PHE A 220 -9.74 -0.36 8.43
CA PHE A 220 -9.55 -0.36 6.99
C PHE A 220 -9.68 -1.78 6.41
N CYS A 221 -8.98 -2.75 6.99
CA CYS A 221 -8.99 -4.14 6.52
C CYS A 221 -10.38 -4.79 6.66
N ASN A 222 -11.10 -4.49 7.73
CA ASN A 222 -12.47 -4.97 7.93
C ASN A 222 -13.42 -4.32 6.92
N ARG A 223 -13.31 -3.01 6.70
CA ARG A 223 -14.14 -2.24 5.77
C ARG A 223 -14.02 -2.75 4.34
N PHE A 224 -12.82 -3.11 3.88
CA PHE A 224 -12.58 -3.55 2.50
C PHE A 224 -12.34 -5.05 2.35
N ARG A 225 -12.49 -5.83 3.43
CA ARG A 225 -12.26 -7.29 3.44
C ARG A 225 -10.88 -7.68 2.90
N VAL A 226 -9.86 -6.96 3.35
CA VAL A 226 -8.47 -7.19 2.97
C VAL A 226 -8.04 -8.60 3.41
N PRO A 227 -7.29 -9.36 2.58
CA PRO A 227 -6.76 -10.67 2.96
C PRO A 227 -5.94 -10.63 4.24
N ASN A 228 -6.04 -11.68 5.04
CA ASN A 228 -5.38 -11.76 6.35
C ASN A 228 -3.86 -11.58 6.27
N GLU A 229 -3.21 -12.09 5.23
CA GLU A 229 -1.75 -11.93 5.05
C GLU A 229 -1.35 -10.46 4.88
N CYS A 230 -2.10 -9.68 4.11
CA CYS A 230 -1.87 -8.25 3.93
C CYS A 230 -2.12 -7.49 5.25
N ARG A 231 -3.25 -7.79 5.93
CA ARG A 231 -3.59 -7.19 7.23
C ARG A 231 -2.52 -7.47 8.28
N ASP A 232 -2.13 -8.74 8.42
CA ASP A 232 -1.21 -9.18 9.47
C ASP A 232 0.16 -8.54 9.28
N LEU A 233 0.66 -8.46 8.04
CA LEU A 233 1.91 -7.77 7.76
C LEU A 233 1.79 -6.26 8.00
N ALA A 234 0.70 -5.61 7.58
CA ALA A 234 0.48 -4.18 7.80
C ALA A 234 0.50 -3.82 9.29
N LEU A 235 -0.11 -4.65 10.15
CA LEU A 235 -0.06 -4.48 11.61
C LEU A 235 1.36 -4.58 12.15
N LEU A 236 2.14 -5.57 11.70
CA LEU A 236 3.53 -5.74 12.12
C LEU A 236 4.41 -4.58 11.65
N VAL A 237 4.25 -4.14 10.41
CA VAL A 237 5.02 -3.02 9.86
C VAL A 237 4.69 -1.73 10.62
N SER A 238 3.42 -1.42 10.85
CA SER A 238 3.03 -0.25 11.63
C SER A 238 3.66 -0.25 13.03
N GLU A 239 3.61 -1.38 13.73
CA GLU A 239 4.12 -1.50 15.11
C GLU A 239 5.66 -1.42 15.17
N PHE A 240 6.38 -2.00 14.19
CA PHE A 240 7.82 -2.27 14.36
C PHE A 240 8.75 -1.56 13.38
N HIS A 241 8.28 -0.92 12.30
CA HIS A 241 9.17 -0.29 11.31
C HIS A 241 10.11 0.73 11.94
N SER A 242 9.63 1.54 12.88
CA SER A 242 10.45 2.53 13.58
C SER A 242 11.61 1.93 14.39
N LEU A 243 11.45 0.69 14.90
CA LEU A 243 12.55 -0.01 15.60
C LEU A 243 13.62 -0.47 14.62
N ILE A 244 13.25 -0.83 13.40
CA ILE A 244 14.22 -1.25 12.37
C ILE A 244 15.13 -0.08 12.01
N HIS A 245 14.62 1.14 11.87
CA HIS A 245 15.42 2.33 11.53
C HIS A 245 16.53 2.67 12.53
N ILE A 246 16.42 2.19 13.75
CA ILE A 246 17.42 2.38 14.83
C ILE A 246 18.00 1.05 15.33
N ALA A 247 17.92 -0.01 14.50
CA ALA A 247 18.20 -1.36 14.96
C ALA A 247 19.63 -1.53 15.51
N THR A 248 20.62 -0.84 14.94
CA THR A 248 22.01 -0.85 15.40
C THR A 248 22.20 -0.28 16.81
N GLU A 249 21.29 0.61 17.24
CA GLU A 249 21.30 1.23 18.58
C GLU A 249 20.54 0.38 19.61
N LEU A 250 19.72 -0.58 19.17
CA LEU A 250 18.86 -1.36 20.04
C LEU A 250 19.68 -2.37 20.87
N ARG A 251 19.13 -2.67 22.06
CA ARG A 251 19.65 -3.79 22.87
C ARG A 251 19.33 -5.11 22.17
N THR A 252 20.23 -6.09 22.27
CA THR A 252 20.04 -7.43 21.70
C THR A 252 18.76 -8.13 22.19
N SER A 253 18.36 -7.86 23.43
CA SER A 253 17.09 -8.36 24.01
C SER A 253 15.87 -7.76 23.32
N THR A 254 15.95 -6.54 22.79
CA THR A 254 14.86 -5.89 22.05
C THR A 254 14.71 -6.54 20.67
N LEU A 255 15.82 -6.83 19.98
CA LEU A 255 15.78 -7.56 18.71
C LEU A 255 15.24 -8.99 18.89
N LEU A 256 15.65 -9.70 19.95
CA LEU A 256 15.11 -11.02 20.23
C LEU A 256 13.59 -10.98 20.43
N ARG A 257 13.09 -10.00 21.21
CA ARG A 257 11.64 -9.81 21.40
C ARG A 257 10.92 -9.45 20.11
N LEU A 258 11.55 -8.67 19.23
CA LEU A 258 11.01 -8.40 17.90
C LEU A 258 10.80 -9.70 17.13
N PHE A 259 11.84 -10.55 17.05
CA PHE A 259 11.74 -11.83 16.35
C PHE A 259 10.66 -12.76 16.92
N ASP A 260 10.48 -12.77 18.25
CA ASP A 260 9.38 -13.49 18.91
C ASP A 260 8.00 -12.90 18.53
N LYS A 261 7.86 -11.58 18.56
CA LYS A 261 6.60 -10.89 18.31
C LYS A 261 6.09 -11.06 16.87
N ILE A 262 7.01 -11.01 15.90
CA ILE A 262 6.65 -11.21 14.49
C ILE A 262 6.54 -12.69 14.10
N ASP A 263 6.76 -13.62 15.06
CA ASP A 263 6.78 -15.07 14.83
C ASP A 263 7.82 -15.50 13.77
N ALA A 264 9.00 -14.83 13.76
CA ALA A 264 10.02 -15.03 12.75
C ALA A 264 10.60 -16.46 12.75
N TRP A 265 10.61 -17.14 13.90
CA TRP A 265 11.13 -18.52 14.02
C TRP A 265 10.35 -19.53 13.20
N ARG A 266 9.04 -19.37 13.11
CA ARG A 266 8.14 -20.24 12.32
C ARG A 266 7.86 -19.69 10.93
N ARG A 267 7.93 -18.37 10.78
CA ARG A 267 7.59 -17.64 9.56
C ARG A 267 8.67 -16.62 9.20
N PRO A 268 9.88 -17.09 8.84
CA PRO A 268 11.03 -16.22 8.58
C PRO A 268 10.80 -15.22 7.45
N HIS A 269 9.92 -15.54 6.49
CA HIS A 269 9.53 -14.63 5.41
C HIS A 269 8.90 -13.33 5.92
N ARG A 270 8.21 -13.34 7.09
CA ARG A 270 7.65 -12.12 7.69
C ARG A 270 8.70 -11.08 8.04
N LEU A 271 9.89 -11.54 8.49
CA LEU A 271 11.00 -10.63 8.74
C LEU A 271 11.48 -10.02 7.42
N ALA A 272 11.68 -10.80 6.37
CA ALA A 272 12.09 -10.30 5.06
C ALA A 272 11.11 -9.25 4.53
N GLN A 273 9.81 -9.54 4.59
CA GLN A 273 8.75 -8.61 4.21
C GLN A 273 8.75 -7.31 5.02
N LEU A 274 8.92 -7.39 6.36
CA LEU A 274 9.06 -6.22 7.23
C LEU A 274 10.27 -5.36 6.82
N LEU A 275 11.41 -5.99 6.55
CA LEU A 275 12.63 -5.29 6.14
C LEU A 275 12.46 -4.62 4.77
N ASP A 276 11.74 -5.24 3.83
CA ASP A 276 11.45 -4.64 2.53
C ASP A 276 10.53 -3.42 2.66
N CYS A 277 9.52 -3.47 3.54
CA CYS A 277 8.72 -2.29 3.86
C CYS A 277 9.56 -1.16 4.46
N CYS A 278 10.50 -1.48 5.36
CA CYS A 278 11.41 -0.48 5.95
C CYS A 278 12.38 0.10 4.91
N ARG A 279 12.84 -0.70 3.93
CA ARG A 279 13.63 -0.21 2.80
C ARG A 279 12.81 0.74 1.93
N ALA A 280 11.55 0.42 1.67
CA ALA A 280 10.64 1.27 0.90
C ALA A 280 10.39 2.61 1.62
N ASP A 281 10.10 2.59 2.92
CA ASP A 281 9.96 3.76 3.76
C ASP A 281 11.23 4.64 3.73
N PHE A 282 12.41 4.05 3.99
CA PHE A 282 13.67 4.78 3.97
C PHE A 282 13.96 5.42 2.62
N ARG A 283 13.83 4.66 1.52
CA ARG A 283 14.08 5.14 0.16
C ARG A 283 13.02 6.13 -0.32
N GLY A 284 11.81 6.07 0.24
CA GLY A 284 10.72 7.01 0.00
C GLY A 284 10.93 8.40 0.59
N ARG A 285 12.00 8.63 1.36
CA ARG A 285 12.37 9.97 1.83
C ARG A 285 13.08 10.74 0.74
N LEU A 286 12.76 12.01 0.58
CA LEU A 286 13.32 12.84 -0.49
C LEU A 286 14.86 12.85 -0.44
N GLY A 287 15.49 12.40 -1.52
CA GLY A 287 16.95 12.30 -1.64
C GLY A 287 17.61 11.13 -0.92
N PHE A 288 16.82 10.15 -0.42
CA PHE A 288 17.36 8.99 0.30
C PHE A 288 17.47 7.73 -0.56
N ALA A 289 16.86 7.68 -1.73
CA ALA A 289 16.81 6.47 -2.57
C ALA A 289 18.18 5.84 -2.86
N GLY A 290 19.24 6.64 -2.96
CA GLY A 290 20.62 6.17 -3.18
C GLY A 290 21.49 6.13 -1.92
N ARG A 291 20.95 6.40 -0.73
CA ARG A 291 21.73 6.38 0.52
C ARG A 291 21.87 4.97 1.07
N GLU A 292 22.96 4.73 1.80
CA GLU A 292 23.15 3.50 2.56
C GLU A 292 22.11 3.41 3.69
N TYR A 293 21.58 2.21 3.87
CA TYR A 293 20.62 1.87 4.92
C TYR A 293 20.98 0.47 5.45
N PRO A 294 21.96 0.39 6.37
CA PRO A 294 22.53 -0.88 6.80
C PRO A 294 21.68 -1.63 7.83
N GLU A 295 20.69 -0.98 8.47
CA GLU A 295 19.89 -1.56 9.54
C GLU A 295 19.15 -2.85 9.13
N PRO A 296 18.52 -2.96 7.93
CA PRO A 296 17.89 -4.19 7.50
C PRO A 296 18.87 -5.37 7.36
N GLU A 297 20.06 -5.11 6.84
CA GLU A 297 21.12 -6.13 6.70
C GLU A 297 21.62 -6.59 8.07
N TYR A 298 21.83 -5.65 8.99
CA TYR A 298 22.17 -5.96 10.38
C TYR A 298 21.12 -6.84 11.06
N VAL A 299 19.83 -6.49 10.91
CA VAL A 299 18.72 -7.26 11.51
C VAL A 299 18.62 -8.65 10.90
N ALA A 300 18.80 -8.78 9.58
CA ALA A 300 18.80 -10.06 8.89
C ALA A 300 19.96 -10.95 9.34
N GLU A 301 21.17 -10.40 9.47
CA GLU A 301 22.36 -11.12 9.96
C GLU A 301 22.18 -11.55 11.44
N ALA A 302 21.63 -10.67 12.27
CA ALA A 302 21.34 -10.96 13.67
C ALA A 302 20.30 -12.10 13.82
N PHE A 303 19.25 -12.09 12.98
CA PHE A 303 18.26 -13.16 12.96
C PHE A 303 18.85 -14.49 12.48
N ALA A 304 19.65 -14.47 11.43
CA ALA A 304 20.34 -15.67 10.91
C ALA A 304 21.24 -16.30 11.97
N ALA A 305 22.04 -15.50 12.68
CA ALA A 305 22.89 -15.97 13.77
C ALA A 305 22.07 -16.57 14.93
N ALA A 306 20.99 -15.91 15.33
CA ALA A 306 20.11 -16.40 16.39
C ALA A 306 19.36 -17.68 15.99
N SER A 307 18.98 -17.82 14.72
CA SER A 307 18.32 -19.01 14.18
C SER A 307 19.23 -20.22 14.10
N ALA A 308 20.54 -20.00 13.91
CA ALA A 308 21.55 -21.06 13.85
C ALA A 308 21.86 -21.69 15.22
N VAL A 309 21.37 -21.09 16.32
CA VAL A 309 21.59 -21.63 17.67
C VAL A 309 20.87 -22.97 17.84
N SER A 310 21.64 -24.03 18.05
CA SER A 310 21.11 -25.38 18.22
C SER A 310 20.51 -25.58 19.62
N ILE A 311 19.36 -26.20 19.69
CA ILE A 311 18.72 -26.64 20.94
C ILE A 311 19.38 -27.91 21.51
N GLN A 312 20.08 -28.69 20.69
CA GLN A 312 20.60 -30.02 21.06
C GLN A 312 21.57 -30.02 22.26
N PRO A 313 22.53 -29.07 22.37
CA PRO A 313 23.39 -29.00 23.56
C PRO A 313 22.61 -28.70 24.84
N ILE A 314 21.52 -27.94 24.73
CA ILE A 314 20.64 -27.56 25.87
C ILE A 314 19.90 -28.83 26.38
N LEU A 315 19.36 -29.62 25.44
CA LEU A 315 18.70 -30.87 25.76
C LEU A 315 19.68 -31.88 26.37
N ALA A 316 20.88 -32.02 25.78
CA ALA A 316 21.94 -32.89 26.28
C ALA A 316 22.42 -32.51 27.68
N ALA A 317 22.35 -31.24 28.07
CA ALA A 317 22.64 -30.75 29.40
C ALA A 317 21.52 -30.98 30.42
N GLY A 318 20.42 -31.63 30.03
CA GLY A 318 19.33 -32.05 30.91
C GLY A 318 18.30 -30.95 31.23
N TYR A 319 18.28 -29.78 30.51
CA TYR A 319 17.28 -28.76 30.69
C TYR A 319 15.91 -29.27 30.26
N GLN A 320 14.84 -28.86 30.94
CA GLN A 320 13.46 -29.24 30.67
C GLN A 320 12.50 -28.04 30.73
N GLY A 321 11.38 -28.14 30.01
CA GLY A 321 10.28 -27.18 30.03
C GLY A 321 10.74 -25.73 29.81
N GLU A 322 10.34 -24.83 30.69
CA GLU A 322 10.64 -23.38 30.59
C GLU A 322 12.16 -23.09 30.67
N ALA A 323 12.95 -23.93 31.36
CA ALA A 323 14.40 -23.76 31.43
C ALA A 323 15.07 -23.88 30.07
N ILE A 324 14.55 -24.74 29.15
CA ILE A 324 15.01 -24.82 27.76
C ILE A 324 14.83 -23.48 27.06
N ARG A 325 13.63 -22.91 27.16
CA ARG A 325 13.28 -21.64 26.52
C ARG A 325 14.17 -20.50 27.00
N GLN A 326 14.38 -20.40 28.31
CA GLN A 326 15.24 -19.39 28.90
C GLN A 326 16.70 -19.54 28.46
N LYS A 327 17.20 -20.77 28.47
CA LYS A 327 18.58 -21.05 28.05
C LYS A 327 18.77 -20.75 26.56
N LEU A 328 17.86 -21.20 25.70
CA LEU A 328 17.87 -20.92 24.27
C LEU A 328 17.81 -19.41 24.00
N GLY A 329 16.98 -18.67 24.71
CA GLY A 329 16.89 -17.22 24.61
C GLY A 329 18.21 -16.52 24.95
N ARG A 330 18.93 -16.99 25.99
CA ARG A 330 20.25 -16.46 26.34
C ARG A 330 21.30 -16.74 25.25
N GLU A 331 21.35 -17.96 24.72
CA GLU A 331 22.29 -18.32 23.65
C GLU A 331 21.99 -17.51 22.38
N ARG A 332 20.74 -17.32 22.01
CA ARG A 332 20.35 -16.45 20.89
C ARG A 332 20.75 -15.00 21.10
N GLN A 333 20.62 -14.46 22.33
CA GLN A 333 21.10 -13.11 22.64
C GLN A 333 22.63 -12.98 22.51
N LEU A 334 23.39 -14.01 22.89
CA LEU A 334 24.85 -14.04 22.71
C LEU A 334 25.22 -14.03 21.24
N ALA A 335 24.49 -14.81 20.42
CA ALA A 335 24.71 -14.84 18.98
C ALA A 335 24.42 -13.46 18.34
N ILE A 336 23.32 -12.79 18.72
CA ILE A 336 23.00 -11.43 18.26
C ILE A 336 24.09 -10.44 18.72
N ARG A 337 24.59 -10.57 19.96
CA ARG A 337 25.66 -9.71 20.46
C ARG A 337 26.94 -9.82 19.65
N ALA A 338 27.34 -11.03 19.29
CA ALA A 338 28.54 -11.26 18.46
C ALA A 338 28.38 -10.61 17.07
N VAL A 339 27.16 -10.62 16.48
CA VAL A 339 26.88 -9.89 15.24
C VAL A 339 27.04 -8.38 15.47
N ARG A 340 26.45 -7.86 16.54
CA ARG A 340 26.48 -6.42 16.86
C ARG A 340 27.91 -5.91 17.04
N GLU A 341 28.75 -6.64 17.75
CA GLU A 341 30.15 -6.28 17.97
C GLU A 341 30.90 -6.16 16.63
N ARG A 342 30.74 -7.16 15.73
CA ARG A 342 31.33 -7.08 14.37
C ARG A 342 30.81 -5.88 13.54
N TRP A 343 29.57 -5.46 13.75
CA TRP A 343 28.99 -4.31 13.04
C TRP A 343 29.48 -2.97 13.60
N LEU A 344 29.77 -2.87 14.90
CA LEU A 344 30.31 -1.66 15.53
C LEU A 344 31.80 -1.44 15.22
N ASP A 345 32.52 -2.51 14.83
CA ASP A 345 33.93 -2.48 14.47
C ASP A 345 34.16 -2.16 12.98
N ARG A 346 33.09 -2.04 12.18
CA ARG A 346 33.12 -1.64 10.76
C ARG A 346 33.14 -0.13 10.60
#